data_35e0a49bbb83450816e5b794ca960256
#
_entry.id   35e0a49bbb83450816e5b794ca960256
#
_cell.length_a   1.000
_cell.length_b   1.000
_cell.length_c   1.000
_cell.angle_alpha   90.00
_cell.angle_beta   90.00
_cell.angle_gamma   90.00
#
_symmetry.space_group_name_H-M   'P 1'
#
loop_
_entity.id
_entity.type
_entity.pdbx_description
1 polymer ?
#
loop_
_entity_poly.entity_id
_entity_poly.type
_entity_poly.pdbx_seq_one_letter_code
_entity_poly.pdbx_strand_id
1 'polypeptide(L)' 'MFDDEGGGAGARYFEFVDGSSSKFWEIRLDGASFTTRYGKIGTDGQSTTKTFDSPAKAQKEYDKLVTEKTKKGYEET' A
#
# COMPACT_ATOMS: atom_id res chain seq x y z
N MET A 1 6.73 9.39 19.42
CA MET A 1 6.40 9.06 19.16
C MET A 1 5.95 8.89 18.56
N PHE A 2 6.09 8.87 18.46
CA PHE A 2 5.72 8.53 17.96
C PHE A 2 5.24 8.50 17.15
N ASP A 3 5.43 8.55 16.97
CA ASP A 3 5.04 8.34 16.20
C ASP A 3 4.52 8.21 15.46
N ASP A 4 4.73 8.34 15.41
CA ASP A 4 4.28 8.05 14.73
C ASP A 4 3.73 7.86 14.23
N GLU A 5 4.15 8.03 14.39
CA GLU A 5 3.65 7.70 14.04
C GLU A 5 2.92 7.73 13.52
N GLY A 6 3.00 7.93 13.55
CA GLY A 6 2.36 7.74 12.94
C GLY A 6 1.86 7.70 12.44
N GLY A 7 2.27 7.69 12.35
CA GLY A 7 1.79 7.38 11.78
C GLY A 7 1.06 7.16 11.52
N GLY A 8 0.96 7.15 12.15
CA GLY A 8 -0.20 6.61 12.11
C GLY A 8 -0.73 6.14 10.88
N ALA A 9 -1.56 6.61 10.52
CA ALA A 9 -1.97 6.31 9.21
C ALA A 9 -0.75 6.09 8.37
N GLY A 10 0.11 5.27 8.87
CA GLY A 10 1.33 5.00 8.17
C GLY A 10 1.10 4.22 6.91
N ALA A 11 2.04 4.33 6.01
CA ALA A 11 2.03 3.53 4.82
C ALA A 11 2.38 2.09 5.17
N ARG A 12 1.78 1.15 4.46
CA ARG A 12 2.15 -0.25 4.57
C ARG A 12 2.94 -0.62 3.33
N TYR A 13 4.08 -1.25 3.53
CA TYR A 13 5.02 -1.54 2.45
C TYR A 13 5.17 -3.04 2.30
N PHE A 14 5.04 -3.51 1.08
CA PHE A 14 5.10 -4.94 0.75
C PHE A 14 6.13 -5.15 -0.35
N GLU A 15 6.72 -6.35 -0.36
CA GLU A 15 7.65 -6.72 -1.41
C GLU A 15 7.29 -8.09 -1.96
N PHE A 16 7.54 -8.24 -3.24
CA PHE A 16 7.40 -9.51 -3.94
C PHE A 16 8.73 -9.81 -4.63
N VAL A 17 9.36 -10.88 -4.20
CA VAL A 17 10.63 -11.32 -4.80
C VAL A 17 10.46 -12.77 -5.21
N ASP A 18 10.63 -13.03 -6.51
CA ASP A 18 10.46 -14.36 -7.05
C ASP A 18 11.32 -14.49 -8.30
N GLY A 19 12.38 -15.28 -8.20
CA GLY A 19 13.30 -15.45 -9.33
C GLY A 19 13.91 -14.13 -9.75
N SER A 20 13.64 -13.72 -10.97
CA SER A 20 14.16 -12.46 -11.50
C SER A 20 13.24 -11.28 -11.22
N SER A 21 12.10 -11.51 -10.60
CA SER A 21 11.15 -10.43 -10.29
C SER A 21 11.42 -9.87 -8.90
N SER A 22 11.44 -8.54 -8.80
CA SER A 22 11.69 -7.87 -7.54
C SER A 22 10.88 -6.59 -7.57
N LYS A 23 9.74 -6.60 -6.87
CA LYS A 23 8.75 -5.53 -6.93
C LYS A 23 8.34 -5.10 -5.53
N PHE A 24 7.88 -3.86 -5.42
CA PHE A 24 7.27 -3.40 -4.18
C PHE A 24 5.89 -2.85 -4.46
N TRP A 25 5.07 -2.81 -3.40
CA TRP A 25 3.75 -2.21 -3.42
C TRP A 25 3.51 -1.58 -2.05
N GLU A 26 3.14 -0.32 -2.06
CA GLU A 26 2.94 0.42 -0.83
C GLU A 26 1.56 1.07 -0.89
N ILE A 27 0.87 1.13 0.25
CA ILE A 27 -0.45 1.76 0.30
C ILE A 27 -0.54 2.60 1.56
N ARG A 28 -1.11 3.81 1.41
CA ARG A 28 -1.31 4.72 2.52
C ARG A 28 -2.73 5.23 2.49
N LEU A 29 -3.45 5.02 3.60
CA LEU A 29 -4.83 5.48 3.75
C LEU A 29 -4.82 6.87 4.36
N ASP A 30 -5.64 7.76 3.81
CA ASP A 30 -5.75 9.13 4.28
C ASP A 30 -7.20 9.57 4.17
N GLY A 31 -7.97 9.39 5.26
CA GLY A 31 -9.37 9.74 5.26
C GLY A 31 -10.16 8.94 4.25
N ALA A 32 -10.78 9.62 3.31
CA ALA A 32 -11.61 8.99 2.28
C ALA A 32 -10.83 8.64 1.03
N SER A 33 -9.51 8.67 1.10
CA SER A 33 -8.69 8.35 -0.06
C SER A 33 -7.53 7.46 0.34
N PHE A 34 -6.91 6.81 -0.64
CA PHE A 34 -5.65 6.16 -0.41
C PHE A 34 -4.75 6.34 -1.61
N THR A 35 -3.44 6.28 -1.36
CA THR A 35 -2.43 6.38 -2.39
C THR A 35 -1.67 5.06 -2.43
N THR A 36 -1.51 4.51 -3.62
CA THR A 36 -0.67 3.33 -3.82
C THR A 36 0.57 3.75 -4.59
N ARG A 37 1.69 3.16 -4.23
CA ARG A 37 2.95 3.34 -4.95
C ARG A 37 3.52 1.96 -5.20
N TYR A 38 3.98 1.73 -6.41
CA TYR A 38 4.43 0.39 -6.79
C TYR A 38 5.47 0.50 -7.89
N GLY A 39 6.27 -0.54 -8.01
CA GLY A 39 7.29 -0.56 -9.03
C GLY A 39 8.36 -1.59 -8.69
N LYS A 40 9.51 -1.43 -9.33
CA LYS A 40 10.65 -2.30 -9.12
C LYS A 40 11.37 -1.84 -7.85
N ILE A 41 11.79 -2.81 -7.04
CA ILE A 41 12.56 -2.48 -5.83
C ILE A 41 13.83 -1.73 -6.24
N GLY A 42 14.09 -0.64 -5.54
CA GLY A 42 15.23 0.21 -5.84
C GLY A 42 14.88 1.42 -6.69
N THR A 43 13.62 1.53 -7.13
CA THR A 43 13.15 2.69 -7.89
C THR A 43 12.08 3.42 -7.09
N ASP A 44 11.74 4.64 -7.53
CA ASP A 44 10.68 5.40 -6.89
C ASP A 44 9.29 4.85 -7.22
N GLY A 45 9.17 4.15 -8.34
CA GLY A 45 7.90 3.57 -8.76
C GLY A 45 6.92 4.60 -9.26
N GLN A 46 5.66 4.19 -9.32
CA GLN A 46 4.56 5.04 -9.76
C GLN A 46 3.53 5.14 -8.64
N SER A 47 2.86 6.27 -8.56
CA SER A 47 1.86 6.52 -7.54
C SER A 47 0.51 6.78 -8.16
N THR A 48 -0.54 6.27 -7.50
CA THR A 48 -1.92 6.51 -7.90
C THR A 48 -2.74 6.79 -6.65
N THR A 49 -3.56 7.83 -6.69
CA THR A 49 -4.43 8.18 -5.57
C THR A 49 -5.87 7.97 -6.01
N LYS A 50 -6.65 7.32 -5.15
CA LYS A 50 -8.09 7.16 -5.35
C LYS A 50 -8.84 7.79 -4.20
N THR A 51 -9.88 8.53 -4.53
CA THR A 51 -10.73 9.19 -3.55
C THR A 51 -12.12 8.58 -3.62
N PHE A 52 -12.72 8.34 -2.46
CA PHE A 52 -14.01 7.71 -2.33
C PHE A 52 -15.00 8.67 -1.67
N ASP A 53 -16.28 8.28 -1.67
CA ASP A 53 -17.33 9.11 -1.08
C ASP A 53 -17.25 9.17 0.43
N SER A 54 -16.62 8.17 1.04
CA SER A 54 -16.53 8.12 2.50
C SER A 54 -15.27 7.39 2.93
N PRO A 55 -14.81 7.66 4.15
CA PRO A 55 -13.67 6.91 4.69
C PRO A 55 -13.94 5.41 4.79
N ALA A 56 -15.19 5.03 5.04
CA ALA A 56 -15.54 3.61 5.14
C ALA A 56 -15.31 2.90 3.81
N LYS A 57 -15.67 3.54 2.71
CA LYS A 57 -15.44 2.95 1.39
C LYS A 57 -13.96 2.85 1.07
N ALA A 58 -13.19 3.88 1.43
CA ALA A 58 -11.76 3.87 1.21
C ALA A 58 -11.10 2.73 2.00
N GLN A 59 -11.52 2.54 3.24
CA GLN A 59 -11.00 1.47 4.09
C GLN A 59 -11.33 0.10 3.51
N LYS A 60 -12.53 -0.07 3.00
CA LYS A 60 -12.95 -1.33 2.42
C LYS A 60 -12.08 -1.71 1.21
N GLU A 61 -11.86 -0.74 0.32
CA GLU A 61 -11.01 -0.99 -0.85
C GLU A 61 -9.56 -1.20 -0.46
N TYR A 62 -9.10 -0.47 0.54
CA TYR A 62 -7.77 -0.63 1.09
C TYR A 62 -7.57 -2.08 1.57
N ASP A 63 -8.50 -2.57 2.39
CA ASP A 63 -8.40 -3.93 2.91
C ASP A 63 -8.44 -4.97 1.79
N LYS A 64 -9.27 -4.73 0.78
CA LYS A 64 -9.38 -5.63 -0.35
C LYS A 64 -8.06 -5.72 -1.11
N LEU A 65 -7.44 -4.57 -1.36
CA LEU A 65 -6.18 -4.56 -2.10
C LEU A 65 -5.05 -5.23 -1.32
N VAL A 66 -4.99 -4.98 0.00
CA VAL A 66 -3.98 -5.64 0.83
C VAL A 66 -4.17 -7.15 0.78
N THR A 67 -5.41 -7.61 0.87
CA THR A 67 -5.71 -9.04 0.80
C THR A 67 -5.29 -9.62 -0.54
N GLU A 68 -5.60 -8.92 -1.64
CA GLU A 68 -5.24 -9.39 -2.97
C GLU A 68 -3.74 -9.51 -3.16
N LYS A 69 -3.00 -8.50 -2.69
CA LYS A 69 -1.55 -8.51 -2.83
C LYS A 69 -0.92 -9.63 -2.00
N THR A 70 -1.43 -9.82 -0.79
CA THR A 70 -0.94 -10.89 0.07
C THR A 70 -1.17 -12.25 -0.58
N LYS A 71 -2.33 -12.45 -1.20
CA LYS A 71 -2.62 -13.70 -1.90
C LYS A 71 -1.71 -13.94 -3.09
N LYS A 72 -1.25 -12.88 -3.72
CA LYS A 72 -0.34 -13.00 -4.86
C LYS A 72 1.09 -13.28 -4.45
N GLY A 73 1.40 -13.22 -3.16
CA GLY A 73 2.73 -13.50 -2.68
C GLY A 73 3.51 -12.31 -2.20
N TYR A 74 2.90 -11.12 -2.18
CA TYR A 74 3.55 -9.96 -1.58
C TYR A 74 3.62 -10.14 -0.08
N GLU A 75 4.74 -9.77 0.51
CA GLU A 75 4.95 -9.89 1.95
C GLU A 75 5.21 -8.51 2.53
N GLU A 76 4.57 -8.23 3.64
CA GLU A 76 4.77 -6.96 4.32
C GLU A 76 6.11 -6.96 5.02
N THR A 77 6.86 -5.87 4.86
CA THR A 77 8.18 -5.74 5.46
C THR A 77 8.28 -4.55 6.39
#